data_6e1e97719086097d362d6549d7dc7928
#
_entry.id   6e1e97719086097d362d6549d7dc7928
#
_cell.length_a   1.000
_cell.length_b   1.000
_cell.length_c   1.000
_cell.angle_alpha   90.00
_cell.angle_beta   90.00
_cell.angle_gamma   90.00
#
_symmetry.space_group_name_H-M   'P 1'
#
loop_
_entity.id
_entity.type
_entity.pdbx_description
1 polymer ?
#
loop_
_entity_poly.entity_id
_entity_poly.type
_entity_poly.pdbx_seq_one_letter_code
_entity_poly.pdbx_strand_id
1 'polypeptide(L)'
;MNDIITGYENALKIAYETLEGSITDHISLIELADVKVPGVRDLAAVTAAITPVVCAKQYGHEKILAEAIASASLYTLAPEPAKPRIDVDNIRTVRLLGGSVDQTKMMPGMVLMNLPQNNVLHVEHAKVLVLTCGLEASSSETKGTVLIENAAQLLEFTRNEEEAFGNEIEAIAKTGVNVIFAGGSISEISRHYLNKFNIMGVSVGSKFDLRRICKTLNATALVRVGPPTAEEIGECASVDVMEVGGKRVTVLKQEGGNGRVATVVIRGSTENLMEDVERVVGEACCGAVMSRRRRERGEDAVHGPASRGGRGRRGDGDGGARDGGE
;
A
#
# COMPACT_ATOMS: atom_id res chain seq x y z
N MET A 1 -30.29 30.53 -23.54
CA MET A 1 -29.48 29.61 -22.72
C MET A 1 -29.20 28.28 -23.46
N ASN A 2 -30.19 27.69 -24.11
CA ASN A 2 -30.00 26.45 -24.90
C ASN A 2 -28.98 26.62 -26.05
N ASP A 3 -29.01 27.77 -26.76
CA ASP A 3 -28.07 28.00 -27.87
C ASP A 3 -26.61 28.09 -27.44
N ILE A 4 -26.34 28.53 -26.20
CA ILE A 4 -24.99 28.55 -25.62
C ILE A 4 -24.54 27.13 -25.31
N ILE A 5 -25.40 26.29 -24.74
CA ILE A 5 -25.12 24.90 -24.42
C ILE A 5 -24.84 24.14 -25.69
N THR A 6 -25.69 24.27 -26.71
CA THR A 6 -25.50 23.62 -28.03
C THR A 6 -24.22 24.10 -28.72
N GLY A 7 -23.86 25.39 -28.56
CA GLY A 7 -22.58 25.91 -29.06
C GLY A 7 -21.38 25.27 -28.39
N TYR A 8 -21.41 25.06 -27.07
CA TYR A 8 -20.36 24.35 -26.33
C TYR A 8 -20.25 22.87 -26.70
N GLU A 9 -21.39 22.19 -26.84
CA GLU A 9 -21.41 20.78 -27.26
C GLU A 9 -20.80 20.59 -28.65
N ASN A 10 -21.15 21.47 -29.61
CA ASN A 10 -20.58 21.44 -30.94
C ASN A 10 -19.08 21.75 -30.96
N ALA A 11 -18.64 22.73 -30.16
CA ALA A 11 -17.21 23.05 -30.05
C ALA A 11 -16.41 21.91 -29.42
N LEU A 12 -16.95 21.23 -28.39
CA LEU A 12 -16.35 20.05 -27.80
C LEU A 12 -16.27 18.88 -28.77
N LYS A 13 -17.34 18.68 -29.57
CA LYS A 13 -17.36 17.61 -30.59
C LYS A 13 -16.31 17.85 -31.68
N ILE A 14 -16.19 19.08 -32.19
CA ILE A 14 -15.20 19.46 -33.19
C ILE A 14 -13.78 19.30 -32.60
N ALA A 15 -13.55 19.74 -31.35
CA ALA A 15 -12.28 19.58 -30.69
C ALA A 15 -11.92 18.10 -30.49
N TYR A 16 -12.90 17.27 -30.13
CA TYR A 16 -12.71 15.83 -29.97
C TYR A 16 -12.38 15.14 -31.30
N GLU A 17 -13.12 15.42 -32.37
CA GLU A 17 -12.86 14.88 -33.71
C GLU A 17 -11.51 15.33 -34.27
N THR A 18 -11.08 16.57 -33.99
CA THR A 18 -9.77 17.09 -34.39
C THR A 18 -8.64 16.43 -33.62
N LEU A 19 -8.84 16.21 -32.32
CA LEU A 19 -7.89 15.50 -31.45
C LEU A 19 -7.79 14.03 -31.80
N GLU A 20 -8.90 13.37 -32.13
CA GLU A 20 -8.94 11.97 -32.50
C GLU A 20 -8.21 11.71 -33.83
N GLY A 21 -8.40 12.58 -34.84
CA GLY A 21 -7.63 12.57 -36.07
C GLY A 21 -6.13 12.81 -35.83
N SER A 22 -5.79 13.80 -35.00
CA SER A 22 -4.41 14.10 -34.61
C SER A 22 -3.76 12.97 -33.79
N ILE A 23 -4.53 12.32 -32.92
CA ILE A 23 -4.05 11.19 -32.12
C ILE A 23 -3.76 9.97 -32.97
N THR A 24 -4.59 9.67 -33.97
CA THR A 24 -4.33 8.55 -34.90
C THR A 24 -3.08 8.75 -35.74
N ASP A 25 -2.83 9.97 -36.18
CA ASP A 25 -1.60 10.31 -36.94
C ASP A 25 -0.36 10.31 -36.03
N HIS A 26 -0.48 10.71 -34.76
CA HIS A 26 0.60 10.66 -33.79
C HIS A 26 0.84 9.27 -33.21
N ILE A 27 -0.16 8.41 -33.13
CA ILE A 27 0.00 7.01 -32.73
C ILE A 27 0.84 6.26 -33.76
N SER A 28 0.66 6.51 -35.06
CA SER A 28 1.52 5.94 -36.09
C SER A 28 2.99 6.44 -36.00
N LEU A 29 3.20 7.68 -35.55
CA LEU A 29 4.53 8.24 -35.26
C LEU A 29 5.14 7.63 -33.99
N ILE A 30 4.35 7.29 -32.99
CA ILE A 30 4.81 6.62 -31.77
C ILE A 30 5.10 5.14 -32.02
N GLU A 31 4.38 4.49 -32.93
CA GLU A 31 4.68 3.13 -33.39
C GLU A 31 5.96 3.08 -34.24
N LEU A 32 6.25 4.14 -35.00
CA LEU A 32 7.50 4.32 -35.74
C LEU A 32 8.71 4.62 -34.85
N ALA A 33 8.50 5.22 -33.68
CA ALA A 33 9.52 5.29 -32.66
C ALA A 33 9.58 3.93 -31.94
N ASP A 34 10.32 3.00 -32.54
CA ASP A 34 10.68 1.72 -31.94
C ASP A 34 11.59 1.98 -30.72
N VAL A 35 11.02 2.63 -29.71
CA VAL A 35 11.63 2.79 -28.41
C VAL A 35 11.59 1.42 -27.76
N LYS A 36 12.58 0.59 -28.08
CA LYS A 36 12.91 -0.59 -27.27
C LYS A 36 13.18 -0.09 -25.87
N VAL A 37 12.11 0.02 -25.09
CA VAL A 37 12.26 0.38 -23.69
C VAL A 37 12.98 -0.77 -23.04
N PRO A 38 14.21 -0.56 -22.55
CA PRO A 38 14.92 -1.56 -21.80
C PRO A 38 14.03 -2.09 -20.67
N GLY A 39 14.27 -3.31 -20.24
CA GLY A 39 13.36 -4.12 -19.44
C GLY A 39 12.66 -3.36 -18.33
N VAL A 40 11.44 -3.77 -18.00
CA VAL A 40 10.56 -3.19 -16.96
C VAL A 40 11.26 -3.02 -15.60
N ARG A 41 12.42 -3.64 -15.41
CA ARG A 41 13.23 -3.62 -14.18
C ARG A 41 14.43 -2.66 -14.25
N ASP A 42 14.59 -1.94 -15.34
CA ASP A 42 15.65 -0.93 -15.46
C ASP A 42 15.18 0.40 -14.87
N LEU A 43 15.91 0.87 -13.86
CA LEU A 43 15.63 2.13 -13.16
C LEU A 43 15.60 3.32 -14.14
N ALA A 44 16.54 3.39 -15.07
CA ALA A 44 16.65 4.50 -16.00
C ALA A 44 15.44 4.56 -16.95
N ALA A 45 14.99 3.40 -17.43
CA ALA A 45 13.83 3.29 -18.30
C ALA A 45 12.52 3.67 -17.60
N VAL A 46 12.33 3.20 -16.36
CA VAL A 46 11.16 3.53 -15.54
C VAL A 46 11.17 5.02 -15.19
N THR A 47 12.31 5.58 -14.82
CA THR A 47 12.47 7.01 -14.53
C THR A 47 12.13 7.87 -15.76
N ALA A 48 12.63 7.50 -16.95
CA ALA A 48 12.31 8.20 -18.19
C ALA A 48 10.81 8.15 -18.53
N ALA A 49 10.15 7.05 -18.25
CA ALA A 49 8.71 6.91 -18.46
C ALA A 49 7.85 7.70 -17.47
N ILE A 50 8.33 7.90 -16.22
CA ILE A 50 7.63 8.64 -15.16
C ILE A 50 7.87 10.15 -15.27
N THR A 51 9.05 10.57 -15.72
CA THR A 51 9.44 11.98 -15.80
C THR A 51 8.39 12.88 -16.50
N PRO A 52 7.79 12.53 -17.66
CA PRO A 52 6.78 13.37 -18.29
C PRO A 52 5.54 13.59 -17.42
N VAL A 53 5.13 12.57 -16.63
CA VAL A 53 3.98 12.67 -15.72
C VAL A 53 4.27 13.63 -14.58
N VAL A 54 5.47 13.57 -14.03
CA VAL A 54 5.93 14.47 -12.96
C VAL A 54 6.08 15.88 -13.48
N CYS A 55 6.70 16.07 -14.66
CA CYS A 55 6.88 17.39 -15.30
C CYS A 55 5.55 18.13 -15.53
N ALA A 56 4.50 17.39 -15.85
CA ALA A 56 3.17 17.97 -16.08
C ALA A 56 2.54 18.56 -14.81
N LYS A 57 3.01 18.17 -13.63
CA LYS A 57 2.40 18.53 -12.33
C LYS A 57 3.33 19.34 -11.44
N GLN A 58 4.60 18.97 -11.36
CA GLN A 58 5.59 19.60 -10.48
C GLN A 58 6.82 19.95 -11.27
N TYR A 59 6.98 21.24 -11.55
CA TYR A 59 8.13 21.77 -12.30
C TYR A 59 9.29 22.10 -11.36
N GLY A 60 10.50 21.75 -11.76
CA GLY A 60 11.74 22.08 -11.04
C GLY A 60 12.33 20.96 -10.17
N HIS A 61 11.54 19.97 -9.79
CA HIS A 61 11.98 18.84 -8.94
C HIS A 61 11.77 17.48 -9.62
N GLU A 62 11.63 17.48 -10.95
CA GLU A 62 11.20 16.31 -11.73
C GLU A 62 12.15 15.12 -11.57
N LYS A 63 13.45 15.38 -11.62
CA LYS A 63 14.47 14.33 -11.57
C LYS A 63 14.45 13.57 -10.26
N ILE A 64 14.37 14.29 -9.14
CA ILE A 64 14.42 13.72 -7.80
C ILE A 64 13.13 12.92 -7.52
N LEU A 65 11.99 13.51 -7.87
CA LEU A 65 10.70 12.86 -7.67
C LEU A 65 10.54 11.63 -8.58
N ALA A 66 10.93 11.73 -9.86
CA ALA A 66 10.86 10.61 -10.79
C ALA A 66 11.76 9.44 -10.35
N GLU A 67 12.97 9.73 -9.86
CA GLU A 67 13.89 8.72 -9.35
C GLU A 67 13.36 8.05 -8.08
N ALA A 68 12.81 8.83 -7.13
CA ALA A 68 12.22 8.28 -5.91
C ALA A 68 11.00 7.40 -6.22
N ILE A 69 10.13 7.81 -7.15
CA ILE A 69 8.94 7.04 -7.54
C ILE A 69 9.34 5.79 -8.33
N ALA A 70 10.31 5.90 -9.24
CA ALA A 70 10.83 4.75 -9.99
C ALA A 70 11.45 3.71 -9.06
N SER A 71 12.26 4.15 -8.09
CA SER A 71 12.85 3.28 -7.07
C SER A 71 11.78 2.59 -6.22
N ALA A 72 10.74 3.31 -5.80
CA ALA A 72 9.61 2.75 -5.06
C ALA A 72 8.84 1.73 -5.88
N SER A 73 8.57 2.03 -7.16
CA SER A 73 7.87 1.14 -8.08
C SER A 73 8.64 -0.16 -8.35
N LEU A 74 9.96 -0.08 -8.50
CA LEU A 74 10.83 -1.23 -8.68
C LEU A 74 10.95 -2.09 -7.42
N TYR A 75 11.01 -1.45 -6.25
CA TYR A 75 11.09 -2.17 -4.98
C TYR A 75 9.82 -2.98 -4.71
N THR A 76 8.64 -2.44 -5.05
CA THR A 76 7.35 -3.13 -4.86
C THR A 76 7.08 -4.20 -5.92
N LEU A 77 7.90 -4.26 -6.99
CA LEU A 77 7.75 -5.22 -8.05
C LEU A 77 8.02 -6.65 -7.55
N ALA A 78 7.16 -7.59 -7.95
CA ALA A 78 7.36 -9.00 -7.60
C ALA A 78 8.69 -9.53 -8.13
N PRO A 79 9.43 -10.36 -7.33
CA PRO A 79 10.68 -10.97 -7.78
C PRO A 79 10.43 -11.96 -8.92
N GLU A 80 11.46 -12.19 -9.74
CA GLU A 80 11.41 -13.26 -10.74
C GLU A 80 11.29 -14.64 -10.07
N PRO A 81 10.57 -15.62 -10.67
CA PRO A 81 10.01 -15.64 -12.02
C PRO A 81 8.56 -15.12 -12.15
N ALA A 82 8.01 -14.49 -11.12
CA ALA A 82 6.64 -14.00 -11.16
C ALA A 82 6.45 -12.89 -12.20
N LYS A 83 5.26 -12.85 -12.82
CA LYS A 83 4.91 -11.76 -13.73
C LYS A 83 5.05 -10.42 -12.98
N PRO A 84 5.78 -9.46 -13.54
CA PRO A 84 5.98 -8.18 -12.90
C PRO A 84 4.61 -7.51 -12.69
N ARG A 85 4.19 -7.27 -11.48
CA ARG A 85 2.95 -6.58 -11.11
C ARG A 85 3.29 -5.48 -10.12
N ILE A 86 2.89 -4.27 -10.43
CA ILE A 86 2.97 -3.12 -9.53
C ILE A 86 1.60 -2.93 -8.90
N ASP A 87 1.56 -2.91 -7.59
CA ASP A 87 0.37 -2.60 -6.81
C ASP A 87 0.60 -1.21 -6.16
N VAL A 88 -0.20 -0.24 -6.57
CA VAL A 88 -0.07 1.15 -6.10
C VAL A 88 -0.32 1.24 -4.59
N ASP A 89 -1.17 0.38 -4.04
CA ASP A 89 -1.46 0.33 -2.60
C ASP A 89 -0.23 -0.03 -1.75
N ASN A 90 0.79 -0.64 -2.35
CA ASN A 90 2.05 -0.98 -1.68
C ASN A 90 3.05 0.20 -1.69
N ILE A 91 2.74 1.29 -2.40
CA ILE A 91 3.56 2.51 -2.36
C ILE A 91 2.84 3.50 -1.44
N ARG A 92 3.47 3.81 -0.33
CA ARG A 92 2.95 4.76 0.65
C ARG A 92 3.71 6.08 0.55
N THR A 93 2.99 7.15 0.81
CA THR A 93 3.57 8.49 0.98
C THR A 93 3.49 8.90 2.45
N VAL A 94 4.54 9.53 2.95
CA VAL A 94 4.58 10.13 4.30
C VAL A 94 5.13 11.54 4.17
N ARG A 95 4.40 12.50 4.72
CA ARG A 95 4.75 13.92 4.71
C ARG A 95 5.48 14.29 6.00
N LEU A 96 6.71 14.79 5.86
CA LEU A 96 7.51 15.28 6.97
C LEU A 96 7.83 16.76 6.77
N LEU A 97 7.18 17.62 7.55
CA LEU A 97 7.40 19.05 7.50
C LEU A 97 8.85 19.40 7.84
N GLY A 98 9.42 20.31 7.06
CA GLY A 98 10.79 20.80 7.21
C GLY A 98 11.74 20.29 6.15
N GLY A 99 12.69 21.10 5.77
CA GLY A 99 13.62 20.85 4.67
C GLY A 99 13.07 21.25 3.30
N SER A 100 13.72 20.76 2.24
CA SER A 100 13.37 21.01 0.84
C SER A 100 12.84 19.74 0.19
N VAL A 101 12.10 19.90 -0.90
CA VAL A 101 11.62 18.80 -1.76
C VAL A 101 12.78 17.94 -2.27
N ASP A 102 13.96 18.51 -2.42
CA ASP A 102 15.17 17.80 -2.84
C ASP A 102 15.61 16.68 -1.86
N GLN A 103 15.13 16.75 -0.62
CA GLN A 103 15.39 15.74 0.40
C GLN A 103 14.35 14.60 0.40
N THR A 104 13.42 14.65 -0.55
CA THR A 104 12.45 13.57 -0.76
C THR A 104 13.18 12.32 -1.22
N LYS A 105 12.93 11.20 -0.53
CA LYS A 105 13.58 9.92 -0.85
C LYS A 105 12.65 8.74 -0.61
N MET A 106 12.93 7.66 -1.33
CA MET A 106 12.31 6.36 -1.05
C MET A 106 13.01 5.68 0.13
N MET A 107 12.22 5.08 1.00
CA MET A 107 12.66 4.18 2.06
C MET A 107 12.01 2.81 1.89
N PRO A 108 12.79 1.72 1.93
CA PRO A 108 12.23 0.38 1.89
C PRO A 108 11.45 0.10 3.19
N GLY A 109 10.31 -0.56 3.05
CA GLY A 109 9.44 -0.85 4.19
C GLY A 109 8.41 0.23 4.45
N MET A 110 7.83 0.21 5.65
CA MET A 110 6.77 1.11 6.05
C MET A 110 7.26 2.12 7.09
N VAL A 111 7.02 3.39 6.83
CA VAL A 111 7.32 4.48 7.77
C VAL A 111 6.01 4.93 8.43
N LEU A 112 5.99 4.93 9.75
CA LEU A 112 4.87 5.39 10.57
C LEU A 112 5.25 6.67 11.31
N MET A 113 4.34 7.63 11.33
CA MET A 113 4.49 8.87 12.12
C MET A 113 4.31 8.64 13.62
N ASN A 114 3.71 7.50 13.97
CA ASN A 114 3.41 7.13 15.34
C ASN A 114 4.68 6.61 16.02
N LEU A 115 4.89 7.05 17.24
CA LEU A 115 6.02 6.61 18.06
C LEU A 115 5.60 5.50 19.01
N PRO A 116 6.53 4.63 19.42
CA PRO A 116 6.31 3.71 20.51
C PRO A 116 5.92 4.48 21.79
N GLN A 117 4.97 3.96 22.51
CA GLN A 117 4.52 4.56 23.77
C GLN A 117 5.29 4.07 24.98
N ASN A 118 6.30 3.25 24.77
CA ASN A 118 7.17 2.69 25.78
C ASN A 118 8.66 2.98 25.50
N ASN A 119 9.54 2.47 26.35
CA ASN A 119 10.98 2.78 26.30
C ASN A 119 11.75 1.95 25.27
N VAL A 120 11.12 0.96 24.63
CA VAL A 120 11.76 0.11 23.63
C VAL A 120 11.70 0.81 22.28
N LEU A 121 12.86 1.19 21.74
CA LEU A 121 12.96 1.98 20.49
C LEU A 121 13.52 1.20 19.32
N HIS A 122 14.11 0.03 19.56
CA HIS A 122 14.75 -0.79 18.55
C HIS A 122 14.52 -2.28 18.83
N VAL A 123 14.10 -3.00 17.81
CA VAL A 123 13.86 -4.45 17.88
C VAL A 123 14.32 -5.07 16.56
N GLU A 124 15.26 -6.03 16.63
CA GLU A 124 15.68 -6.86 15.52
C GLU A 124 14.92 -8.19 15.51
N HIS A 125 14.76 -8.77 14.33
CA HIS A 125 14.01 -10.03 14.14
C HIS A 125 12.65 -10.00 14.84
N ALA A 126 11.91 -8.92 14.58
CA ALA A 126 10.68 -8.63 15.28
C ALA A 126 9.57 -9.64 14.92
N LYS A 127 9.00 -10.26 15.95
CA LYS A 127 7.74 -10.97 15.87
C LYS A 127 6.63 -10.01 16.26
N VAL A 128 5.75 -9.76 15.32
CA VAL A 128 4.78 -8.67 15.41
C VAL A 128 3.38 -9.20 15.58
N LEU A 129 2.70 -8.67 16.59
CA LEU A 129 1.27 -8.87 16.80
C LEU A 129 0.53 -7.60 16.38
N VAL A 130 -0.53 -7.75 15.59
CA VAL A 130 -1.40 -6.65 15.16
C VAL A 130 -2.77 -6.80 15.80
N LEU A 131 -3.20 -5.79 16.55
CA LEU A 131 -4.50 -5.71 17.18
C LEU A 131 -5.35 -4.62 16.49
N THR A 132 -6.61 -4.89 16.24
CA THR A 132 -7.56 -3.89 15.74
C THR A 132 -8.19 -3.07 16.87
N CYS A 133 -8.14 -3.59 18.09
CA CYS A 133 -8.61 -2.92 19.31
C CYS A 133 -7.48 -2.12 19.98
N GLY A 134 -7.85 -1.34 20.99
CA GLY A 134 -6.88 -0.75 21.93
C GLY A 134 -6.26 -1.81 22.84
N LEU A 135 -5.13 -1.49 23.40
CA LEU A 135 -4.48 -2.31 24.42
C LEU A 135 -4.86 -1.74 25.80
N GLU A 136 -6.06 -2.06 26.23
CA GLU A 136 -6.66 -1.62 27.48
C GLU A 136 -7.22 -2.84 28.22
N ALA A 137 -7.36 -2.75 29.54
CA ALA A 137 -8.07 -3.76 30.31
C ALA A 137 -9.48 -3.93 29.71
N SER A 138 -9.87 -5.17 29.50
CA SER A 138 -11.14 -5.52 28.83
C SER A 138 -12.33 -4.88 29.55
N SER A 139 -12.85 -3.79 29.01
CA SER A 139 -14.16 -3.32 29.42
C SER A 139 -15.23 -4.16 28.71
N SER A 140 -16.07 -4.81 29.47
CA SER A 140 -17.23 -5.56 28.94
C SER A 140 -18.10 -4.62 28.11
N GLU A 141 -18.34 -4.94 26.84
CA GLU A 141 -19.30 -4.20 25.98
C GLU A 141 -20.74 -4.31 26.50
N THR A 142 -21.01 -5.34 27.28
CA THR A 142 -22.29 -5.49 27.97
C THR A 142 -22.30 -4.61 29.21
N LYS A 143 -23.32 -3.76 29.36
CA LYS A 143 -23.59 -3.01 30.59
C LYS A 143 -23.89 -3.96 31.73
N GLY A 144 -22.85 -4.63 32.24
CA GLY A 144 -22.92 -5.43 33.46
C GLY A 144 -22.81 -4.50 34.66
N THR A 145 -23.69 -4.68 35.63
CA THR A 145 -23.58 -3.99 36.91
C THR A 145 -22.83 -4.92 37.85
N VAL A 146 -21.66 -4.51 38.32
CA VAL A 146 -20.95 -5.23 39.38
C VAL A 146 -21.45 -4.67 40.69
N LEU A 147 -22.03 -5.56 41.51
CA LEU A 147 -22.46 -5.19 42.84
C LEU A 147 -21.29 -5.31 43.82
N ILE A 148 -20.82 -4.18 44.32
CA ILE A 148 -19.74 -4.10 45.30
C ILE A 148 -20.35 -3.61 46.58
N GLU A 149 -20.33 -4.46 47.62
CA GLU A 149 -20.92 -4.17 48.91
C GLU A 149 -19.91 -3.59 49.93
N ASN A 150 -18.64 -3.88 49.75
CA ASN A 150 -17.60 -3.51 50.71
C ASN A 150 -16.38 -2.85 49.99
N ALA A 151 -15.71 -1.91 50.73
CA ALA A 151 -14.46 -1.27 50.24
C ALA A 151 -13.35 -2.29 49.97
N ALA A 152 -13.30 -3.39 50.71
CA ALA A 152 -12.33 -4.46 50.48
C ALA A 152 -12.58 -5.17 49.15
N GLN A 153 -13.82 -5.42 48.76
CA GLN A 153 -14.19 -6.01 47.48
C GLN A 153 -13.88 -5.10 46.30
N LEU A 154 -13.97 -3.77 46.45
CA LEU A 154 -13.59 -2.81 45.43
C LEU A 154 -12.08 -2.86 45.16
N LEU A 155 -11.26 -2.89 46.20
CA LEU A 155 -9.81 -2.98 46.06
C LEU A 155 -9.40 -4.33 45.45
N GLU A 156 -10.04 -5.40 45.88
CA GLU A 156 -9.79 -6.74 45.32
C GLU A 156 -10.21 -6.85 43.84
N PHE A 157 -11.33 -6.25 43.47
CA PHE A 157 -11.79 -6.20 42.08
C PHE A 157 -10.79 -5.47 41.17
N THR A 158 -10.35 -4.27 41.54
CA THR A 158 -9.38 -3.50 40.79
C THR A 158 -8.05 -4.25 40.67
N ARG A 159 -7.59 -4.88 41.74
CA ARG A 159 -6.36 -5.66 41.73
C ARG A 159 -6.45 -6.89 40.85
N ASN A 160 -7.59 -7.61 40.90
CA ASN A 160 -7.82 -8.78 40.07
C ASN A 160 -7.92 -8.42 38.59
N GLU A 161 -8.48 -7.27 38.24
CA GLU A 161 -8.56 -6.76 36.86
C GLU A 161 -7.15 -6.45 36.33
N GLU A 162 -6.30 -5.78 37.12
CA GLU A 162 -4.90 -5.51 36.76
C GLU A 162 -4.08 -6.80 36.61
N GLU A 163 -4.24 -7.76 37.54
CA GLU A 163 -3.57 -9.05 37.49
C GLU A 163 -4.02 -9.91 36.31
N ALA A 164 -5.32 -9.92 35.99
CA ALA A 164 -5.85 -10.62 34.83
C ALA A 164 -5.27 -10.08 33.53
N PHE A 165 -5.25 -8.75 33.38
CA PHE A 165 -4.64 -8.10 32.21
C PHE A 165 -3.14 -8.35 32.13
N GLY A 166 -2.44 -8.32 33.25
CA GLY A 166 -1.01 -8.66 33.33
C GLY A 166 -0.73 -10.10 32.84
N ASN A 167 -1.59 -11.05 33.21
CA ASN A 167 -1.49 -12.43 32.77
C ASN A 167 -1.75 -12.60 31.25
N GLU A 168 -2.65 -11.79 30.67
CA GLU A 168 -2.87 -11.78 29.21
C GLU A 168 -1.64 -11.31 28.47
N ILE A 169 -1.01 -10.20 28.92
CA ILE A 169 0.24 -9.70 28.31
C ILE A 169 1.39 -10.70 28.53
N GLU A 170 1.47 -11.35 29.68
CA GLU A 170 2.45 -12.41 29.92
C GLU A 170 2.24 -13.61 28.98
N ALA A 171 1.00 -13.98 28.72
CA ALA A 171 0.69 -15.05 27.75
C ALA A 171 1.12 -14.66 26.34
N ILE A 172 0.93 -13.40 25.92
CA ILE A 172 1.45 -12.87 24.65
C ILE A 172 2.98 -12.89 24.63
N ALA A 173 3.65 -12.46 25.70
CA ALA A 173 5.11 -12.47 25.79
C ALA A 173 5.70 -13.89 25.64
N LYS A 174 5.03 -14.91 26.20
CA LYS A 174 5.43 -16.32 26.10
C LYS A 174 5.39 -16.86 24.67
N THR A 175 4.59 -16.26 23.75
CA THR A 175 4.61 -16.62 22.32
C THR A 175 5.82 -16.07 21.57
N GLY A 176 6.63 -15.23 22.22
CA GLY A 176 7.84 -14.65 21.66
C GLY A 176 7.58 -13.37 20.85
N VAL A 177 6.41 -12.73 20.99
CA VAL A 177 6.08 -11.45 20.38
C VAL A 177 6.89 -10.35 21.04
N ASN A 178 7.58 -9.52 20.24
CA ASN A 178 8.43 -8.40 20.71
C ASN A 178 7.85 -7.06 20.30
N VAL A 179 6.90 -7.01 19.35
CA VAL A 179 6.28 -5.75 18.89
C VAL A 179 4.77 -5.92 18.80
N ILE A 180 4.01 -4.96 19.30
CA ILE A 180 2.55 -4.91 19.25
C ILE A 180 2.11 -3.61 18.57
N PHE A 181 1.33 -3.72 17.48
CA PHE A 181 0.61 -2.61 16.88
C PHE A 181 -0.83 -2.65 17.32
N ALA A 182 -1.28 -1.64 18.08
CA ALA A 182 -2.65 -1.52 18.55
C ALA A 182 -3.45 -0.52 17.70
N GLY A 183 -4.66 -0.89 17.30
CA GLY A 183 -5.56 -0.04 16.52
C GLY A 183 -6.25 1.06 17.32
N GLY A 184 -6.08 1.06 18.63
CA GLY A 184 -6.59 2.06 19.56
C GLY A 184 -5.53 2.58 20.50
N SER A 185 -5.96 3.13 21.63
CA SER A 185 -5.10 3.62 22.70
C SER A 185 -4.40 2.49 23.44
N ILE A 186 -3.27 2.82 24.03
CA ILE A 186 -2.51 1.94 24.94
C ILE A 186 -2.60 2.58 26.35
N SER A 187 -3.18 1.87 27.29
CA SER A 187 -3.34 2.36 28.67
C SER A 187 -2.01 2.45 29.41
N GLU A 188 -1.98 3.18 30.51
CA GLU A 188 -0.77 3.28 31.37
C GLU A 188 -0.35 1.93 31.95
N ILE A 189 -1.34 1.15 32.36
CA ILE A 189 -1.15 -0.22 32.87
C ILE A 189 -0.51 -1.08 31.78
N SER A 190 -1.03 -1.00 30.57
CA SER A 190 -0.47 -1.70 29.42
C SER A 190 0.99 -1.31 29.15
N ARG A 191 1.30 -0.01 29.21
CA ARG A 191 2.69 0.48 29.03
C ARG A 191 3.63 -0.06 30.10
N HIS A 192 3.15 -0.17 31.34
CA HIS A 192 3.94 -0.76 32.44
C HIS A 192 4.29 -2.23 32.13
N TYR A 193 3.30 -3.05 31.76
CA TYR A 193 3.54 -4.45 31.42
C TYR A 193 4.37 -4.63 30.16
N LEU A 194 4.15 -3.81 29.11
CA LEU A 194 5.00 -3.81 27.91
C LEU A 194 6.46 -3.53 28.21
N ASN A 195 6.74 -2.56 29.08
CA ASN A 195 8.09 -2.28 29.55
C ASN A 195 8.67 -3.44 30.37
N LYS A 196 7.88 -4.08 31.24
CA LYS A 196 8.28 -5.22 32.05
C LYS A 196 8.71 -6.41 31.19
N PHE A 197 8.00 -6.68 30.09
CA PHE A 197 8.29 -7.79 29.18
C PHE A 197 9.17 -7.39 27.97
N ASN A 198 9.64 -6.13 27.93
CA ASN A 198 10.46 -5.58 26.85
C ASN A 198 9.82 -5.69 25.46
N ILE A 199 8.52 -5.46 25.37
CA ILE A 199 7.73 -5.49 24.12
C ILE A 199 7.50 -4.05 23.66
N MET A 200 7.82 -3.75 22.38
CA MET A 200 7.53 -2.45 21.78
C MET A 200 6.03 -2.30 21.50
N GLY A 201 5.39 -1.26 22.00
CA GLY A 201 3.97 -0.96 21.77
C GLY A 201 3.78 0.31 20.96
N VAL A 202 3.15 0.21 19.79
CA VAL A 202 2.85 1.34 18.91
C VAL A 202 1.35 1.44 18.67
N SER A 203 0.78 2.61 18.96
CA SER A 203 -0.63 2.90 18.66
C SER A 203 -0.77 3.41 17.21
N VAL A 204 -1.64 2.77 16.42
CA VAL A 204 -1.92 3.09 15.02
C VAL A 204 -3.41 3.30 14.86
N GLY A 205 -3.87 4.55 14.89
CA GLY A 205 -5.32 4.88 14.81
C GLY A 205 -5.93 4.67 13.42
N SER A 206 -5.12 4.52 12.37
CA SER A 206 -5.60 4.36 11.00
C SER A 206 -5.81 2.88 10.66
N LYS A 207 -7.05 2.51 10.33
CA LYS A 207 -7.39 1.15 9.86
C LYS A 207 -6.68 0.79 8.55
N PHE A 208 -6.43 1.77 7.69
CA PHE A 208 -5.70 1.58 6.44
C PHE A 208 -4.23 1.24 6.70
N ASP A 209 -3.62 1.90 7.68
CA ASP A 209 -2.24 1.64 8.05
C ASP A 209 -2.09 0.28 8.71
N LEU A 210 -3.01 -0.12 9.60
CA LEU A 210 -3.04 -1.47 10.16
C LEU A 210 -3.15 -2.53 9.08
N ARG A 211 -4.04 -2.34 8.08
CA ARG A 211 -4.17 -3.27 6.96
C ARG A 211 -2.89 -3.38 6.14
N ARG A 212 -2.18 -2.26 5.92
CA ARG A 212 -0.88 -2.26 5.24
C ARG A 212 0.19 -2.98 6.08
N ILE A 213 0.22 -2.75 7.39
CA ILE A 213 1.11 -3.45 8.31
C ILE A 213 0.88 -4.96 8.23
N CYS A 214 -0.37 -5.42 8.32
CA CYS A 214 -0.71 -6.83 8.16
C CYS A 214 -0.22 -7.40 6.82
N LYS A 215 -0.43 -6.67 5.72
CA LYS A 215 0.01 -7.09 4.38
C LYS A 215 1.53 -7.14 4.26
N THR A 216 2.23 -6.17 4.85
CA THR A 216 3.70 -6.09 4.82
C THR A 216 4.35 -7.23 5.60
N LEU A 217 3.79 -7.52 6.77
CA LEU A 217 4.34 -8.50 7.72
C LEU A 217 3.75 -9.90 7.56
N ASN A 218 2.77 -10.05 6.66
CA ASN A 218 1.97 -11.28 6.51
C ASN A 218 1.33 -11.72 7.84
N ALA A 219 0.90 -10.74 8.64
CA ALA A 219 0.26 -10.94 9.93
C ALA A 219 -1.25 -10.89 9.81
N THR A 220 -1.96 -11.58 10.71
CA THR A 220 -3.42 -11.47 10.85
C THR A 220 -3.76 -10.55 12.01
N ALA A 221 -4.64 -9.57 11.77
CA ALA A 221 -5.07 -8.65 12.82
C ALA A 221 -6.08 -9.32 13.76
N LEU A 222 -5.79 -9.33 15.04
CA LEU A 222 -6.68 -9.83 16.08
C LEU A 222 -7.67 -8.74 16.52
N VAL A 223 -8.91 -9.16 16.79
CA VAL A 223 -9.98 -8.25 17.27
C VAL A 223 -9.94 -8.09 18.79
N ARG A 224 -9.39 -9.07 19.49
CA ARG A 224 -9.30 -9.10 20.95
C ARG A 224 -7.85 -9.23 21.39
N VAL A 225 -7.55 -8.72 22.58
CA VAL A 225 -6.28 -8.99 23.26
C VAL A 225 -6.26 -10.46 23.68
N GLY A 226 -5.16 -11.14 23.39
CA GLY A 226 -4.99 -12.53 23.74
C GLY A 226 -3.75 -13.14 23.08
N PRO A 227 -3.34 -14.34 23.49
CA PRO A 227 -2.17 -14.99 22.90
C PRO A 227 -2.44 -15.36 21.44
N PRO A 228 -1.59 -14.90 20.51
CA PRO A 228 -1.72 -15.21 19.08
C PRO A 228 -1.31 -16.65 18.78
N THR A 229 -1.86 -17.21 17.71
CA THR A 229 -1.35 -18.44 17.10
C THR A 229 -0.11 -18.15 16.24
N ALA A 230 0.66 -19.19 15.93
CA ALA A 230 1.87 -19.02 15.12
C ALA A 230 1.60 -18.44 13.70
N GLU A 231 0.40 -18.66 13.15
CA GLU A 231 -0.03 -18.16 11.84
C GLU A 231 -0.47 -16.69 11.86
N GLU A 232 -0.78 -16.16 13.03
CA GLU A 232 -1.24 -14.78 13.23
C GLU A 232 -0.08 -13.82 13.47
N ILE A 233 1.09 -14.35 13.87
CA ILE A 233 2.29 -13.58 14.14
C ILE A 233 2.96 -13.21 12.81
N GLY A 234 3.18 -11.91 12.61
CA GLY A 234 3.99 -11.42 11.49
C GLY A 234 5.47 -11.40 11.84
N GLU A 235 6.31 -11.52 10.82
CA GLU A 235 7.76 -11.41 10.97
C GLU A 235 8.27 -10.15 10.26
N CYS A 236 9.21 -9.45 10.90
CA CYS A 236 9.85 -8.25 10.38
C CYS A 236 11.35 -8.30 10.65
N ALA A 237 12.16 -7.83 9.70
CA ALA A 237 13.61 -7.81 9.87
C ALA A 237 14.01 -6.88 11.02
N SER A 238 13.49 -5.65 11.04
CA SER A 238 13.68 -4.73 12.17
C SER A 238 12.55 -3.71 12.27
N VAL A 239 12.31 -3.26 13.49
CA VAL A 239 11.44 -2.11 13.79
C VAL A 239 12.28 -1.10 14.58
N ASP A 240 12.51 0.06 13.96
CA ASP A 240 13.42 1.08 14.47
C ASP A 240 12.71 2.42 14.63
N VAL A 241 13.04 3.15 15.66
CA VAL A 241 12.71 4.58 15.75
C VAL A 241 13.88 5.37 15.21
N MET A 242 13.65 6.05 14.09
CA MET A 242 14.66 6.87 13.43
C MET A 242 14.24 8.33 13.46
N GLU A 243 15.23 9.21 13.45
CA GLU A 243 15.01 10.63 13.24
C GLU A 243 15.19 10.97 11.75
N VAL A 244 14.13 11.46 11.14
CA VAL A 244 14.15 11.92 9.76
C VAL A 244 13.79 13.41 9.74
N GLY A 245 14.82 14.24 9.54
CA GLY A 245 14.66 15.69 9.43
C GLY A 245 14.05 16.36 10.67
N GLY A 246 14.50 15.98 11.86
CA GLY A 246 14.06 16.58 13.12
C GLY A 246 12.75 16.01 13.68
N LYS A 247 12.13 15.04 12.99
CA LYS A 247 10.97 14.29 13.50
C LYS A 247 11.34 12.82 13.69
N ARG A 248 10.94 12.26 14.82
CA ARG A 248 11.07 10.82 15.06
C ARG A 248 9.93 10.09 14.35
N VAL A 249 10.27 8.99 13.72
CA VAL A 249 9.33 8.11 12.99
C VAL A 249 9.68 6.67 13.28
N THR A 250 8.68 5.81 13.28
CA THR A 250 8.89 4.36 13.40
C THR A 250 9.00 3.76 12.02
N VAL A 251 10.09 3.07 11.74
CA VAL A 251 10.39 2.45 10.45
C VAL A 251 10.37 0.93 10.60
N LEU A 252 9.50 0.28 9.84
CA LEU A 252 9.46 -1.17 9.71
C LEU A 252 10.24 -1.55 8.46
N LYS A 253 11.34 -2.28 8.63
CA LYS A 253 12.13 -2.79 7.50
C LYS A 253 11.79 -4.25 7.27
N GLN A 254 11.41 -4.56 6.04
CA GLN A 254 11.13 -5.92 5.61
C GLN A 254 12.14 -6.33 4.54
N GLU A 255 12.94 -7.35 4.81
CA GLU A 255 13.89 -7.92 3.88
C GLU A 255 13.31 -9.19 3.26
N GLY A 256 12.76 -9.05 2.08
CA GLY A 256 12.23 -10.20 1.31
C GLY A 256 10.76 -10.53 1.58
N GLY A 257 10.15 -11.27 0.66
CA GLY A 257 8.78 -11.76 0.76
C GLY A 257 7.77 -11.08 -0.16
N ASN A 258 6.54 -11.58 -0.15
CA ASN A 258 5.43 -11.12 -1.01
C ASN A 258 4.82 -9.76 -0.57
N GLY A 259 5.16 -9.26 0.60
CA GLY A 259 4.60 -8.05 1.20
C GLY A 259 5.47 -6.79 1.06
N ARG A 260 6.20 -6.64 -0.06
CA ARG A 260 7.08 -5.48 -0.26
C ARG A 260 6.28 -4.19 -0.32
N VAL A 261 6.49 -3.33 0.66
CA VAL A 261 5.94 -1.98 0.72
C VAL A 261 7.09 -0.99 0.67
N ALA A 262 6.96 0.04 -0.17
CA ALA A 262 7.89 1.16 -0.24
C ALA A 262 7.21 2.41 0.30
N THR A 263 7.96 3.23 1.03
CA THR A 263 7.48 4.53 1.49
C THR A 263 8.28 5.63 0.85
N VAL A 264 7.59 6.55 0.17
CA VAL A 264 8.19 7.81 -0.32
C VAL A 264 8.02 8.84 0.78
N VAL A 265 9.13 9.23 1.38
CA VAL A 265 9.17 10.26 2.42
C VAL A 265 9.30 11.62 1.75
N ILE A 266 8.20 12.37 1.75
CA ILE A 266 8.11 13.70 1.16
C ILE A 266 8.57 14.74 2.17
N ARG A 267 9.49 15.61 1.74
CA ARG A 267 9.99 16.74 2.50
C ARG A 267 9.50 18.04 1.89
N GLY A 268 9.23 19.01 2.73
CA GLY A 268 8.79 20.33 2.24
C GLY A 268 8.71 21.35 3.37
N SER A 269 8.79 22.61 3.00
CA SER A 269 8.71 23.74 3.92
C SER A 269 7.27 24.07 4.31
N THR A 270 6.30 23.74 3.44
CA THR A 270 4.87 24.03 3.65
C THR A 270 4.02 22.78 3.42
N GLU A 271 2.89 22.71 4.10
CA GLU A 271 1.97 21.59 4.00
C GLU A 271 1.36 21.48 2.60
N ASN A 272 0.94 22.60 2.01
CA ASN A 272 0.37 22.66 0.67
C ASN A 272 1.34 22.11 -0.40
N LEU A 273 2.63 22.47 -0.32
CA LEU A 273 3.64 21.94 -1.24
C LEU A 273 3.78 20.43 -1.11
N MET A 274 3.75 19.91 0.12
CA MET A 274 3.83 18.47 0.36
C MET A 274 2.58 17.74 -0.14
N GLU A 275 1.40 18.35 -0.05
CA GLU A 275 0.15 17.79 -0.61
C GLU A 275 0.19 17.75 -2.13
N ASP A 276 0.72 18.77 -2.77
CA ASP A 276 0.92 18.79 -4.22
C ASP A 276 1.88 17.69 -4.66
N VAL A 277 3.01 17.54 -3.97
CA VAL A 277 3.99 16.47 -4.24
C VAL A 277 3.38 15.09 -3.98
N GLU A 278 2.60 14.91 -2.92
CA GLU A 278 1.90 13.64 -2.62
C GLU A 278 0.95 13.24 -3.75
N ARG A 279 0.18 14.20 -4.27
CA ARG A 279 -0.69 13.99 -5.43
C ARG A 279 0.10 13.59 -6.67
N VAL A 280 1.23 14.26 -6.93
CA VAL A 280 2.12 13.91 -8.04
C VAL A 280 2.65 12.49 -7.91
N VAL A 281 3.11 12.10 -6.72
CA VAL A 281 3.57 10.73 -6.45
C VAL A 281 2.47 9.71 -6.72
N GLY A 282 1.25 9.94 -6.24
CA GLY A 282 0.11 9.05 -6.46
C GLY A 282 -0.24 8.90 -7.94
N GLU A 283 -0.31 10.00 -8.70
CA GLU A 283 -0.60 9.99 -10.13
C GLU A 283 0.53 9.36 -10.95
N ALA A 284 1.79 9.61 -10.60
CA ALA A 284 2.93 9.02 -11.28
C ALA A 284 3.04 7.51 -11.04
N CYS A 285 2.70 7.02 -9.84
CA CYS A 285 2.58 5.60 -9.55
C CYS A 285 1.48 4.94 -10.40
N CYS A 286 0.31 5.58 -10.54
CA CYS A 286 -0.74 5.13 -11.44
C CYS A 286 -0.29 5.16 -12.90
N GLY A 287 0.43 6.18 -13.32
CA GLY A 287 1.03 6.32 -14.66
C GLY A 287 2.00 5.17 -14.99
N ALA A 288 2.84 4.77 -14.03
CA ALA A 288 3.74 3.64 -14.17
C ALA A 288 2.99 2.31 -14.40
N VAL A 289 1.85 2.11 -13.73
CA VAL A 289 0.97 0.95 -13.94
C VAL A 289 0.28 0.98 -15.30
N MET A 290 -0.19 2.15 -15.73
CA MET A 290 -0.91 2.32 -17.00
C MET A 290 0.02 2.16 -18.21
N SER A 291 1.23 2.68 -18.17
CA SER A 291 2.22 2.53 -19.23
C SER A 291 2.54 1.06 -19.51
N ARG A 292 2.49 0.24 -18.45
CA ARG A 292 2.67 -1.19 -18.52
C ARG A 292 1.48 -1.93 -19.15
N ARG A 293 0.24 -1.63 -18.74
CA ARG A 293 -0.97 -2.26 -19.33
C ARG A 293 -1.12 -1.99 -20.82
N ARG A 294 -0.61 -0.86 -21.29
CA ARG A 294 -0.55 -0.55 -22.72
C ARG A 294 0.42 -1.44 -23.49
N ARG A 295 1.57 -1.79 -22.86
CA ARG A 295 2.57 -2.67 -23.47
C ARG A 295 2.09 -4.11 -23.56
N GLU A 296 1.49 -4.65 -22.52
CA GLU A 296 0.92 -6.01 -22.54
C GLU A 296 -0.13 -6.15 -23.62
N ARG A 297 -0.94 -5.13 -23.90
CA ARG A 297 -1.88 -5.11 -25.01
C ARG A 297 -1.25 -4.96 -26.39
N GLY A 298 -0.11 -4.28 -26.49
CA GLY A 298 0.67 -4.14 -27.73
C GLY A 298 1.40 -5.42 -28.10
N GLU A 299 1.95 -6.15 -27.13
CA GLU A 299 2.59 -7.45 -27.36
C GLU A 299 1.57 -8.51 -27.79
N ASP A 300 0.35 -8.51 -27.21
CA ASP A 300 -0.74 -9.38 -27.63
C ASP A 300 -1.27 -9.03 -29.04
N ALA A 301 -1.17 -7.76 -29.45
CA ALA A 301 -1.57 -7.32 -30.79
C ALA A 301 -0.55 -7.67 -31.88
N VAL A 302 0.75 -7.77 -31.53
CA VAL A 302 1.82 -8.20 -32.45
C VAL A 302 1.83 -9.72 -32.62
N HIS A 303 1.32 -10.49 -31.66
CA HIS A 303 1.06 -11.92 -31.78
C HIS A 303 -0.42 -12.16 -32.13
N GLY A 304 -0.88 -11.56 -33.24
CA GLY A 304 -2.18 -11.86 -33.82
C GLY A 304 -2.33 -13.37 -34.04
N PRO A 305 -3.58 -13.91 -33.95
CA PRO A 305 -3.80 -15.35 -34.01
C PRO A 305 -3.24 -15.90 -35.32
N ALA A 306 -2.26 -16.79 -35.18
CA ALA A 306 -1.70 -17.53 -36.29
C ALA A 306 -2.87 -18.03 -37.20
N SER A 307 -2.83 -17.67 -38.45
CA SER A 307 -3.75 -18.01 -39.50
C SER A 307 -4.24 -19.46 -39.31
N ARG A 308 -5.48 -19.64 -38.90
CA ARG A 308 -6.17 -20.91 -39.03
C ARG A 308 -6.30 -21.19 -40.52
N GLY A 309 -5.41 -22.07 -40.98
CA GLY A 309 -5.41 -22.59 -42.33
C GLY A 309 -6.80 -23.01 -42.79
N GLY A 310 -7.17 -22.53 -43.97
CA GLY A 310 -8.39 -22.83 -44.62
C GLY A 310 -8.60 -24.35 -44.75
N ARG A 311 -9.62 -24.85 -44.12
CA ARG A 311 -10.22 -26.14 -44.53
C ARG A 311 -11.23 -25.86 -45.59
N GLY A 312 -10.91 -26.39 -46.77
CA GLY A 312 -11.71 -26.36 -47.99
C GLY A 312 -13.14 -26.82 -47.74
N ARG A 313 -14.06 -26.02 -48.25
CA ARG A 313 -15.41 -26.46 -48.60
C ARG A 313 -15.28 -27.48 -49.69
N ARG A 314 -15.57 -28.75 -49.39
CA ARG A 314 -16.07 -29.70 -50.41
C ARG A 314 -17.57 -29.55 -50.41
N GLY A 315 -18.11 -29.13 -51.54
CA GLY A 315 -19.49 -29.29 -51.89
C GLY A 315 -19.71 -30.73 -52.34
N ASP A 316 -20.84 -31.24 -52.03
CA ASP A 316 -21.65 -32.26 -52.71
C ASP A 316 -22.97 -32.19 -51.96
N GLY A 317 -24.06 -31.89 -52.57
CA GLY A 317 -24.71 -32.39 -53.69
C GLY A 317 -25.73 -33.44 -53.23
N ASP A 318 -26.97 -33.08 -53.51
CA ASP A 318 -28.08 -34.00 -53.82
C ASP A 318 -28.87 -34.65 -52.65
N GLY A 319 -30.15 -34.34 -52.68
CA GLY A 319 -31.20 -35.35 -53.05
C GLY A 319 -32.07 -35.81 -51.91
N GLY A 320 -33.34 -35.52 -52.02
CA GLY A 320 -34.40 -36.50 -51.68
C GLY A 320 -35.21 -36.19 -50.38
N ALA A 321 -36.29 -35.49 -50.49
CA ALA A 321 -37.67 -35.95 -50.60
C ALA A 321 -38.22 -36.89 -49.52
N ARG A 322 -39.32 -36.43 -48.91
CA ARG A 322 -40.54 -37.16 -48.45
C ARG A 322 -40.67 -37.71 -47.09
N ASP A 323 -41.75 -37.23 -46.56
CA ASP A 323 -42.90 -37.93 -45.92
C ASP A 323 -42.76 -38.24 -44.41
N GLY A 324 -43.74 -37.67 -43.75
CA GLY A 324 -44.94 -38.31 -43.24
C GLY A 324 -45.01 -38.54 -41.81
N GLY A 325 -45.96 -37.98 -41.21
CA GLY A 325 -46.87 -38.70 -40.34
C GLY A 325 -46.64 -38.66 -38.82
N GLU A 326 -47.67 -38.14 -38.25
CA GLU A 326 -48.24 -38.27 -36.88
C GLU A 326 -47.63 -37.42 -35.77
#